data_77dc99c982ec49209bd53b2adc726f15
#
_entry.id   77dc99c982ec49209bd53b2adc726f15
#
_cell.length_a   1.000
_cell.length_b   1.000
_cell.length_c   1.000
_cell.angle_alpha   90.00
_cell.angle_beta   90.00
_cell.angle_gamma   90.00
#
_symmetry.space_group_name_H-M   'P 1'
#
loop_
_entity.id
_entity.type
_entity.pdbx_description
1 polymer ?
#
loop_
_entity_poly.entity_id
_entity_poly.type
_entity_poly.pdbx_seq_one_letter_code
_entity_poly.pdbx_strand_id
1 'polypeptide(L)'
;MAFNFDVDVQELVNGFNTATENTNNEKKEFEEVPYGTYMVKVERLYLKETKTRKPMVCVWFRILEGSQKNRLIFMNQMVDTNQKMNIFKSFLARLDSGVTLGFDGNWDKFEAMLDNILEEIADAVEYELDYVQNDRGYNTFYIKGAYDAQ
;
A
#
# COMPACT_ATOMS: atom_id res chain seq x y z
N MET A 1 -18.45 -1.63 -8.36
CA MET A 1 -17.87 -0.81 -9.43
C MET A 1 -16.91 -1.63 -10.27
N ALA A 2 -16.97 -1.50 -11.57
CA ALA A 2 -16.05 -2.21 -12.47
C ALA A 2 -14.92 -1.27 -12.89
N PHE A 3 -13.69 -1.75 -12.82
CA PHE A 3 -12.51 -1.04 -13.30
C PHE A 3 -12.13 -1.55 -14.68
N ASN A 4 -11.66 -0.65 -15.52
CA ASN A 4 -11.21 -0.96 -16.86
C ASN A 4 -9.85 -0.32 -17.10
N PHE A 5 -8.80 -1.04 -16.72
CA PHE A 5 -7.43 -0.56 -16.82
C PHE A 5 -6.76 -1.05 -18.09
N ASP A 6 -5.84 -0.25 -18.61
CA ASP A 6 -5.03 -0.57 -19.79
C ASP A 6 -3.78 -1.31 -19.36
N VAL A 7 -3.93 -2.59 -18.99
CA VAL A 7 -2.84 -3.44 -18.50
C VAL A 7 -3.05 -4.87 -18.92
N ASP A 8 -1.96 -5.66 -18.92
CA ASP A 8 -2.03 -7.10 -19.12
C ASP A 8 -2.34 -7.76 -17.78
N VAL A 9 -3.60 -8.16 -17.62
CA VAL A 9 -4.07 -8.73 -16.36
C VAL A 9 -3.32 -10.02 -16.00
N GLN A 10 -2.98 -10.85 -17.00
CA GLN A 10 -2.27 -12.10 -16.72
C GLN A 10 -0.87 -11.85 -16.18
N GLU A 11 -0.19 -10.83 -16.68
CA GLU A 11 1.10 -10.43 -16.13
C GLU A 11 0.97 -10.03 -14.66
N LEU A 12 -0.08 -9.28 -14.31
CA LEU A 12 -0.30 -8.84 -12.94
C LEU A 12 -0.63 -10.00 -12.01
N VAL A 13 -1.39 -10.98 -12.47
CA VAL A 13 -1.68 -12.18 -11.70
C VAL A 13 -0.39 -12.92 -11.39
N ASN A 14 0.47 -13.09 -12.39
CA ASN A 14 1.75 -13.74 -12.21
C ASN A 14 2.65 -12.97 -11.25
N GLY A 15 2.65 -11.64 -11.36
CA GLY A 15 3.43 -10.79 -10.48
C GLY A 15 2.97 -10.86 -9.04
N PHE A 16 1.66 -10.90 -8.83
CA PHE A 16 1.12 -10.98 -7.48
C PHE A 16 1.50 -12.30 -6.79
N ASN A 17 1.69 -13.35 -7.56
CA ASN A 17 1.99 -14.68 -7.05
C ASN A 17 3.48 -15.01 -7.03
N THR A 18 4.34 -14.09 -7.46
CA THR A 18 5.80 -14.29 -7.52
C THR A 18 6.48 -13.39 -6.51
N ALA A 19 7.51 -13.91 -5.83
CA ALA A 19 8.27 -13.11 -4.88
C ALA A 19 9.36 -12.33 -5.60
N THR A 20 9.31 -11.01 -5.53
CA THR A 20 10.36 -10.13 -6.00
C THR A 20 10.49 -8.97 -5.05
N GLU A 21 11.63 -8.29 -5.11
CA GLU A 21 11.86 -7.11 -4.31
C GLU A 21 11.96 -5.89 -5.22
N ASN A 22 11.47 -4.79 -4.72
CA ASN A 22 11.58 -3.52 -5.40
C ASN A 22 11.13 -2.42 -4.45
N THR A 23 11.09 -1.20 -4.94
CA THR A 23 10.66 -0.08 -4.13
C THR A 23 9.47 0.60 -4.76
N ASN A 24 8.73 1.32 -3.93
CA ASN A 24 7.72 2.23 -4.42
C ASN A 24 8.42 3.33 -5.22
N ASN A 25 7.97 3.59 -6.42
CA ASN A 25 8.60 4.57 -7.29
C ASN A 25 7.80 5.87 -7.42
N GLU A 26 6.93 6.12 -6.47
CA GLU A 26 6.21 7.39 -6.39
C GLU A 26 7.13 8.48 -5.86
N LYS A 27 7.33 9.54 -6.61
CA LYS A 27 8.22 10.62 -6.24
C LYS A 27 7.45 11.76 -5.61
N LYS A 28 7.88 12.23 -4.46
CA LYS A 28 7.24 13.35 -3.78
C LYS A 28 7.69 14.67 -4.37
N GLU A 29 6.76 15.60 -4.51
CA GLU A 29 7.01 16.91 -5.08
C GLU A 29 6.60 18.06 -4.17
N PHE A 30 5.97 17.78 -3.02
CA PHE A 30 5.53 18.81 -2.09
C PHE A 30 6.00 18.45 -0.68
N GLU A 31 5.96 19.48 0.19
CA GLU A 31 6.40 19.28 1.56
C GLU A 31 5.58 18.23 2.26
N GLU A 32 6.26 17.35 2.95
CA GLU A 32 5.67 16.18 3.58
C GLU A 32 6.16 16.04 5.00
N VAL A 33 5.59 15.05 5.71
CA VAL A 33 6.11 14.58 6.97
C VAL A 33 7.58 14.18 6.77
N PRO A 34 8.48 14.55 7.69
CA PRO A 34 9.88 14.16 7.60
C PRO A 34 10.04 12.64 7.58
N TYR A 35 11.07 12.16 6.87
CA TYR A 35 11.38 10.74 6.88
C TYR A 35 11.72 10.28 8.28
N GLY A 36 11.40 9.04 8.58
CA GLY A 36 11.66 8.45 9.89
C GLY A 36 10.78 7.26 10.16
N THR A 37 10.83 6.78 11.39
CA THR A 37 9.99 5.68 11.85
C THR A 37 8.85 6.24 12.68
N TYR A 38 7.63 5.81 12.36
CA TYR A 38 6.43 6.34 13.00
C TYR A 38 5.50 5.21 13.41
N MET A 39 4.79 5.42 14.52
CA MET A 39 3.63 4.59 14.86
C MET A 39 2.42 5.15 14.13
N VAL A 40 1.76 4.32 13.33
CA VAL A 40 0.68 4.76 12.46
C VAL A 40 -0.48 3.74 12.50
N LYS A 41 -1.64 4.20 12.03
CA LYS A 41 -2.73 3.30 11.64
C LYS A 41 -3.03 3.52 10.17
N VAL A 42 -3.56 2.50 9.53
CA VAL A 42 -4.03 2.62 8.14
C VAL A 42 -5.43 3.22 8.17
N GLU A 43 -5.57 4.41 7.61
CA GLU A 43 -6.84 5.11 7.61
C GLU A 43 -7.63 4.87 6.32
N ARG A 44 -6.93 4.73 5.20
CA ARG A 44 -7.55 4.40 3.92
C ARG A 44 -6.68 3.42 3.14
N LEU A 45 -7.33 2.59 2.35
CA LEU A 45 -6.67 1.61 1.49
C LEU A 45 -7.62 1.37 0.32
N TYR A 46 -7.28 1.88 -0.87
CA TYR A 46 -8.21 1.81 -1.99
C TYR A 46 -7.51 1.77 -3.32
N LEU A 47 -8.21 1.19 -4.29
CA LEU A 47 -7.76 1.09 -5.68
C LEU A 47 -8.25 2.31 -6.45
N LYS A 48 -7.37 2.86 -7.29
CA LYS A 48 -7.64 4.06 -8.06
C LYS A 48 -7.14 3.88 -9.48
N GLU A 49 -7.84 4.50 -10.43
CA GLU A 49 -7.39 4.58 -11.81
C GLU A 49 -6.64 5.89 -12.01
N THR A 50 -5.42 5.82 -12.58
CA THR A 50 -4.63 7.01 -12.88
C THR A 50 -5.12 7.69 -14.14
N LYS A 51 -4.57 8.88 -14.45
CA LYS A 51 -4.91 9.61 -15.66
C LYS A 51 -4.58 8.83 -16.93
N THR A 52 -3.61 7.93 -16.85
CA THR A 52 -3.21 7.08 -17.98
C THR A 52 -3.92 5.72 -17.96
N ARG A 53 -4.98 5.59 -17.14
CA ARG A 53 -5.80 4.38 -17.02
C ARG A 53 -5.02 3.18 -16.50
N LYS A 54 -4.12 3.42 -15.55
CA LYS A 54 -3.35 2.37 -14.91
C LYS A 54 -3.83 2.17 -13.47
N PRO A 55 -3.72 0.96 -12.93
CA PRO A 55 -4.15 0.70 -11.55
C PRO A 55 -3.11 1.19 -10.54
N MET A 56 -3.59 1.86 -9.52
CA MET A 56 -2.75 2.35 -8.42
C MET A 56 -3.51 2.13 -7.11
N VAL A 57 -2.80 1.66 -6.08
CA VAL A 57 -3.38 1.53 -4.75
C VAL A 57 -2.88 2.68 -3.89
N CYS A 58 -3.80 3.33 -3.21
CA CYS A 58 -3.50 4.43 -2.30
C CYS A 58 -3.68 3.97 -0.87
N VAL A 59 -2.69 4.27 -0.03
CA VAL A 59 -2.74 3.95 1.40
C VAL A 59 -2.48 5.24 2.17
N TRP A 60 -3.33 5.52 3.16
CA TRP A 60 -3.19 6.67 4.03
C TRP A 60 -2.83 6.18 5.42
N PHE A 61 -1.68 6.64 5.92
CA PHE A 61 -1.24 6.33 7.27
C PHE A 61 -1.41 7.55 8.17
N ARG A 62 -2.14 7.39 9.27
CA ARG A 62 -2.30 8.45 10.27
C ARG A 62 -1.29 8.23 11.36
N ILE A 63 -0.46 9.25 11.63
CA ILE A 63 0.57 9.18 12.68
C ILE A 63 -0.11 9.31 14.04
N LEU A 64 0.25 8.43 14.96
CA LEU A 64 -0.43 8.28 16.24
C LEU A 64 0.25 8.97 17.41
N GLU A 65 1.53 9.29 17.28
CA GLU A 65 2.26 9.88 18.39
C GLU A 65 3.44 10.72 17.90
N GLY A 66 4.03 11.48 18.82
CA GLY A 66 5.20 12.29 18.52
C GLY A 66 4.85 13.66 17.97
N SER A 67 5.89 14.36 17.47
CA SER A 67 5.74 15.73 16.97
C SER A 67 4.87 15.83 15.71
N GLN A 68 4.74 14.72 14.97
CA GLN A 68 3.94 14.67 13.73
C GLN A 68 2.56 14.06 13.95
N LYS A 69 2.14 13.89 15.19
CA LYS A 69 0.85 13.26 15.52
C LYS A 69 -0.30 13.88 14.74
N ASN A 70 -1.18 13.04 14.25
CA ASN A 70 -2.39 13.37 13.47
C ASN A 70 -2.11 13.82 12.04
N ARG A 71 -0.86 13.83 11.60
CA ARG A 71 -0.55 14.08 10.20
C ARG A 71 -0.66 12.77 9.40
N LEU A 72 -0.80 12.92 8.09
CA LEU A 72 -0.95 11.77 7.19
C LEU A 72 0.33 11.56 6.38
N ILE A 73 0.68 10.29 6.20
CA ILE A 73 1.68 9.87 5.22
C ILE A 73 0.91 9.15 4.11
N PHE A 74 1.17 9.51 2.87
CA PHE A 74 0.49 8.94 1.70
C PHE A 74 1.43 8.01 0.96
N MET A 75 0.95 6.80 0.69
CA MET A 75 1.65 5.84 -0.14
C MET A 75 0.80 5.59 -1.38
N ASN A 76 1.38 5.81 -2.55
CA ASN A 76 0.71 5.54 -3.82
C ASN A 76 1.54 4.50 -4.56
N GLN A 77 1.02 3.27 -4.63
CA GLN A 77 1.75 2.16 -5.21
C GLN A 77 1.09 1.74 -6.52
N MET A 78 1.82 1.92 -7.61
CA MET A 78 1.37 1.40 -8.90
C MET A 78 1.37 -0.13 -8.84
N VAL A 79 0.36 -0.73 -9.45
CA VAL A 79 0.24 -2.19 -9.53
C VAL A 79 0.00 -2.61 -10.97
N ASP A 80 0.67 -1.93 -11.89
CA ASP A 80 0.49 -2.12 -13.32
C ASP A 80 1.57 -3.01 -13.96
N THR A 81 2.50 -3.52 -13.17
CA THR A 81 3.51 -4.45 -13.64
C THR A 81 3.65 -5.60 -12.66
N ASN A 82 4.27 -6.67 -13.14
CA ASN A 82 4.58 -7.86 -12.37
C ASN A 82 5.33 -7.51 -11.08
N GLN A 83 6.42 -6.75 -11.21
CA GLN A 83 7.24 -6.37 -10.07
C GLN A 83 6.48 -5.51 -9.06
N LYS A 84 5.74 -4.54 -9.54
CA LYS A 84 5.01 -3.63 -8.68
C LYS A 84 3.87 -4.34 -7.95
N MET A 85 3.20 -5.26 -8.62
CA MET A 85 2.15 -6.07 -7.99
C MET A 85 2.74 -6.91 -6.87
N ASN A 86 3.92 -7.46 -7.08
CA ASN A 86 4.60 -8.27 -6.08
C ASN A 86 5.02 -7.45 -4.86
N ILE A 87 5.54 -6.25 -5.09
CA ILE A 87 5.88 -5.32 -4.00
C ILE A 87 4.64 -5.06 -3.14
N PHE A 88 3.52 -4.80 -3.79
CA PHE A 88 2.30 -4.49 -3.08
C PHE A 88 1.78 -5.70 -2.28
N LYS A 89 1.88 -6.89 -2.84
CA LYS A 89 1.51 -8.10 -2.11
C LYS A 89 2.34 -8.26 -0.83
N SER A 90 3.64 -8.02 -0.92
CA SER A 90 4.52 -8.10 0.25
C SER A 90 4.11 -7.09 1.31
N PHE A 91 3.74 -5.88 0.89
CA PHE A 91 3.23 -4.86 1.80
C PHE A 91 1.95 -5.34 2.50
N LEU A 92 0.99 -5.86 1.74
CA LEU A 92 -0.27 -6.35 2.30
C LEU A 92 -0.05 -7.46 3.31
N ALA A 93 0.90 -8.36 3.03
CA ALA A 93 1.20 -9.46 3.93
C ALA A 93 1.70 -8.96 5.29
N ARG A 94 2.42 -7.85 5.30
CA ARG A 94 2.94 -7.28 6.55
C ARG A 94 1.88 -6.57 7.37
N LEU A 95 0.73 -6.26 6.79
CA LEU A 95 -0.38 -5.67 7.53
C LEU A 95 -1.04 -6.67 8.50
N ASP A 96 -0.79 -7.95 8.30
CA ASP A 96 -1.24 -9.02 9.21
C ASP A 96 -2.75 -8.93 9.49
N SER A 97 -3.53 -8.76 8.43
CA SER A 97 -4.97 -8.55 8.54
C SER A 97 -5.75 -9.84 8.79
N GLY A 98 -5.17 -11.00 8.48
CA GLY A 98 -5.87 -12.25 8.50
C GLY A 98 -6.68 -12.54 7.25
N VAL A 99 -6.76 -11.58 6.33
CA VAL A 99 -7.49 -11.75 5.07
C VAL A 99 -6.62 -12.52 4.08
N THR A 100 -7.20 -13.49 3.38
CA THR A 100 -6.48 -14.24 2.36
C THR A 100 -6.17 -13.34 1.17
N LEU A 101 -4.91 -13.30 0.77
CA LEU A 101 -4.45 -12.46 -0.33
C LEU A 101 -4.48 -13.25 -1.63
N GLY A 102 -5.01 -12.65 -2.69
CA GLY A 102 -5.04 -13.25 -4.01
C GLY A 102 -5.46 -12.25 -5.06
N PHE A 103 -5.07 -12.52 -6.29
CA PHE A 103 -5.50 -11.75 -7.44
C PHE A 103 -5.65 -12.70 -8.62
N ASP A 104 -6.87 -12.83 -9.12
CA ASP A 104 -7.21 -13.74 -10.22
C ASP A 104 -7.50 -12.99 -11.53
N GLY A 105 -7.18 -11.70 -11.57
CA GLY A 105 -7.43 -10.87 -12.73
C GLY A 105 -8.70 -10.05 -12.63
N ASN A 106 -9.49 -10.27 -11.59
CA ASN A 106 -10.76 -9.54 -11.40
C ASN A 106 -10.52 -8.36 -10.46
N TRP A 107 -10.60 -7.15 -11.00
CA TRP A 107 -10.33 -5.94 -10.23
C TRP A 107 -11.39 -5.64 -9.17
N ASP A 108 -12.62 -6.05 -9.39
CA ASP A 108 -13.68 -5.87 -8.41
C ASP A 108 -13.40 -6.73 -7.16
N LYS A 109 -12.93 -7.95 -7.38
CA LYS A 109 -12.53 -8.83 -6.27
C LYS A 109 -11.30 -8.29 -5.54
N PHE A 110 -10.37 -7.69 -6.29
CA PHE A 110 -9.18 -7.08 -5.71
C PHE A 110 -9.58 -5.91 -4.82
N GLU A 111 -10.49 -5.06 -5.29
CA GLU A 111 -11.00 -3.94 -4.50
C GLU A 111 -11.71 -4.44 -3.24
N ALA A 112 -12.52 -5.48 -3.37
CA ALA A 112 -13.21 -6.06 -2.21
C ALA A 112 -12.22 -6.61 -1.19
N MET A 113 -11.13 -7.21 -1.65
CA MET A 113 -10.07 -7.68 -0.75
C MET A 113 -9.46 -6.52 0.02
N LEU A 114 -9.17 -5.40 -0.65
CA LEU A 114 -8.62 -4.22 0.02
C LEU A 114 -9.61 -3.66 1.06
N ASP A 115 -10.89 -3.63 0.73
CA ASP A 115 -11.92 -3.17 1.66
C ASP A 115 -11.99 -4.07 2.89
N ASN A 116 -11.91 -5.38 2.69
CA ASN A 116 -11.92 -6.34 3.80
C ASN A 116 -10.69 -6.18 4.68
N ILE A 117 -9.53 -5.98 4.08
CA ILE A 117 -8.30 -5.74 4.84
C ILE A 117 -8.47 -4.50 5.71
N LEU A 118 -8.91 -3.40 5.12
CA LEU A 118 -9.07 -2.15 5.85
C LEU A 118 -10.06 -2.30 7.00
N GLU A 119 -11.17 -2.99 6.76
CA GLU A 119 -12.16 -3.24 7.80
C GLU A 119 -11.57 -3.99 8.99
N GLU A 120 -10.69 -4.96 8.72
CA GLU A 120 -10.09 -5.75 9.79
C GLU A 120 -9.03 -4.98 10.57
N ILE A 121 -8.32 -4.05 9.96
CA ILE A 121 -7.16 -3.42 10.61
C ILE A 121 -7.39 -1.98 11.08
N ALA A 122 -8.37 -1.27 10.53
CA ALA A 122 -8.49 0.19 10.69
C ALA A 122 -8.45 0.66 12.14
N ASP A 123 -9.20 0.00 13.03
CA ASP A 123 -9.26 0.37 14.44
C ASP A 123 -8.68 -0.71 15.35
N ALA A 124 -8.11 -1.77 14.77
CA ALA A 124 -7.65 -2.93 15.53
C ALA A 124 -6.13 -3.06 15.58
N VAL A 125 -5.41 -2.48 14.63
CA VAL A 125 -3.95 -2.70 14.52
C VAL A 125 -3.25 -1.36 14.32
N GLU A 126 -2.13 -1.20 15.02
CA GLU A 126 -1.20 -0.08 14.83
C GLU A 126 0.09 -0.64 14.27
N TYR A 127 0.78 0.15 13.46
CA TYR A 127 1.97 -0.30 12.75
C TYR A 127 3.15 0.59 13.05
N GLU A 128 4.31 -0.04 13.15
CA GLU A 128 5.58 0.70 13.12
C GLU A 128 6.01 0.79 11.67
N LEU A 129 6.00 2.00 11.12
CA LEU A 129 6.27 2.25 9.72
C LEU A 129 7.61 2.95 9.55
N ASP A 130 8.49 2.35 8.74
CA ASP A 130 9.69 3.03 8.25
C ASP A 130 9.32 3.77 6.98
N TYR A 131 9.41 5.09 7.04
CA TYR A 131 9.14 5.98 5.93
C TYR A 131 10.47 6.64 5.55
N VAL A 132 11.08 6.19 4.47
CA VAL A 132 12.42 6.64 4.08
C VAL A 132 12.49 6.90 2.58
N GLN A 133 13.48 7.70 2.18
CA GLN A 133 13.76 7.96 0.78
C GLN A 133 14.91 7.03 0.35
N ASN A 134 14.74 6.35 -0.81
CA ASN A 134 15.79 5.49 -1.32
C ASN A 134 16.83 6.30 -2.11
N ASP A 135 17.86 5.61 -2.61
CA ASP A 135 18.98 6.25 -3.32
C ASP A 135 18.55 6.97 -4.60
N ARG A 136 17.37 6.62 -5.14
CA ARG A 136 16.84 7.22 -6.37
C ARG A 136 15.92 8.41 -6.09
N GLY A 137 15.71 8.76 -4.83
CA GLY A 137 14.85 9.86 -4.45
C GLY A 137 13.38 9.50 -4.31
N TYR A 138 13.03 8.22 -4.33
CA TYR A 138 11.65 7.76 -4.16
C TYR A 138 11.38 7.41 -2.71
N ASN A 139 10.13 7.60 -2.30
CA ASN A 139 9.70 7.22 -0.95
C ASN A 139 9.50 5.71 -0.87
N THR A 140 9.96 5.13 0.23
CA THR A 140 9.71 3.72 0.51
C THR A 140 8.99 3.59 1.85
N PHE A 141 8.18 2.56 1.96
CA PHE A 141 7.30 2.33 3.09
C PHE A 141 7.45 0.89 3.54
N TYR A 142 7.95 0.70 4.74
CA TYR A 142 8.19 -0.64 5.25
C TYR A 142 7.53 -0.81 6.62
N ILE A 143 6.67 -1.80 6.74
CA ILE A 143 6.01 -2.14 8.01
C ILE A 143 6.97 -3.00 8.81
N LYS A 144 7.51 -2.45 9.88
CA LYS A 144 8.45 -3.16 10.75
C LYS A 144 7.75 -4.05 11.75
N GLY A 145 6.58 -3.66 12.17
CA GLY A 145 5.83 -4.43 13.15
C GLY A 145 4.36 -4.05 13.17
N ALA A 146 3.55 -4.96 13.68
CA ALA A 146 2.11 -4.76 13.83
C ALA A 146 1.74 -5.06 15.27
N TYR A 147 0.93 -4.19 15.87
CA TYR A 147 0.58 -4.26 17.28
C TYR A 147 -0.91 -4.05 17.45
N ASP A 148 -1.48 -4.67 18.45
CA ASP A 148 -2.89 -4.46 18.77
C ASP A 148 -3.10 -3.00 19.18
N ALA A 149 -4.17 -2.39 18.70
CA ALA A 149 -4.50 -1.02 19.05
C ALA A 149 -4.91 -0.93 20.52
N GLN A 150 -4.50 0.15 21.15
CA GLN A 150 -4.81 0.40 22.57
C GLN A 150 -6.20 1.02 22.74
#